data_ca8980703e2c4fecf7861b79bcf38f5e
#
_entry.id   ca8980703e2c4fecf7861b79bcf38f5e
#
_cell.length_a   1.000
_cell.length_b   1.000
_cell.length_c   1.000
_cell.angle_alpha   90.00
_cell.angle_beta   90.00
_cell.angle_gamma   90.00
#
_symmetry.space_group_name_H-M   'P 1'
#
loop_
_entity.id
_entity.type
_entity.pdbx_description
1 polymer ?
#
loop_
_entity_poly.entity_id
_entity_poly.type
_entity_poly.pdbx_seq_one_letter_code
_entity_poly.pdbx_strand_id
1 'polypeptide(L)'
;MKRIDLMKEHQRLLKQQICENLDLLIGSVVRAPSMMYHGLTTKVAGKTVTRYVRKGLVTKVKIMTERHQKVRALIQQLSKINWELLKLESEN
;
A
#
# COMPACT_ATOMS: atom_id res chain seq x y z
N MET A 1 23.85 -2.58 21.05
CA MET A 1 23.19 -3.25 19.88
C MET A 1 23.84 -2.78 18.59
N LYS A 2 24.18 -3.69 17.72
CA LYS A 2 24.80 -3.35 16.44
C LYS A 2 23.77 -2.70 15.51
N ARG A 3 24.24 -1.84 14.59
CA ARG A 3 23.39 -1.18 13.61
C ARG A 3 22.57 -2.18 12.80
N ILE A 4 23.18 -3.30 12.38
CA ILE A 4 22.52 -4.33 11.59
C ILE A 4 21.34 -4.96 12.36
N ASP A 5 21.48 -5.12 13.68
CA ASP A 5 20.41 -5.70 14.51
C ASP A 5 19.23 -4.73 14.62
N LEU A 6 19.50 -3.42 14.74
CA LEU A 6 18.45 -2.40 14.73
C LEU A 6 17.72 -2.34 13.39
N MET A 7 18.44 -2.48 12.29
CA MET A 7 17.85 -2.48 10.96
C MET A 7 17.00 -3.72 10.72
N LYS A 8 17.44 -4.89 11.20
CA LYS A 8 16.65 -6.12 11.10
C LYS A 8 15.36 -6.04 11.91
N GLU A 9 15.42 -5.42 13.09
CA GLU A 9 14.21 -5.18 13.89
C GLU A 9 13.26 -4.22 13.18
N HIS A 10 13.77 -3.15 12.60
CA HIS A 10 12.96 -2.21 11.81
C HIS A 10 12.32 -2.92 10.61
N GLN A 11 13.09 -3.77 9.92
CA GLN A 11 12.58 -4.59 8.82
C GLN A 11 11.42 -5.48 9.27
N ARG A 12 11.56 -6.15 10.41
CA ARG A 12 10.53 -7.01 10.97
C ARG A 12 9.24 -6.24 11.27
N LEU A 13 9.37 -5.06 11.87
CA LEU A 13 8.21 -4.22 12.19
C LEU A 13 7.50 -3.73 10.93
N LEU A 14 8.25 -3.35 9.89
CA LEU A 14 7.66 -2.94 8.62
C LEU A 14 6.89 -4.08 7.97
N LYS A 15 7.46 -5.28 7.96
CA LYS A 15 6.78 -6.47 7.42
C LYS A 15 5.49 -6.77 8.18
N GLN A 16 5.52 -6.64 9.50
CA GLN A 16 4.33 -6.84 10.33
C GLN A 16 3.24 -5.83 10.00
N GLN A 17 3.59 -4.55 9.90
CA GLN A 17 2.64 -3.49 9.56
C GLN A 17 2.03 -3.69 8.18
N ILE A 18 2.83 -4.13 7.21
CA ILE A 18 2.33 -4.46 5.88
C ILE A 18 1.31 -5.58 5.96
N CYS A 19 1.62 -6.67 6.67
CA CYS A 19 0.71 -7.80 6.82
C CYS A 19 -0.60 -7.42 7.49
N GLU A 20 -0.57 -6.48 8.44
CA GLU A 20 -1.76 -6.01 9.16
C GLU A 20 -2.68 -5.14 8.29
N ASN A 21 -2.21 -4.66 7.14
CA ASN A 21 -2.95 -3.72 6.29
C ASN A 21 -3.23 -4.26 4.89
N LEU A 22 -3.26 -5.59 4.72
CA LEU A 22 -3.47 -6.21 3.40
C LEU A 22 -4.93 -6.33 2.97
N ASP A 23 -5.89 -6.03 3.84
CA ASP A 23 -7.30 -5.89 3.45
C ASP A 23 -7.46 -4.53 2.77
N LEU A 24 -7.07 -4.46 1.51
CA LEU A 24 -6.97 -3.21 0.77
C LEU A 24 -7.54 -3.33 -0.64
N LEU A 25 -7.81 -2.19 -1.24
CA LEU A 25 -8.18 -2.09 -2.65
C LEU A 25 -7.22 -1.13 -3.34
N ILE A 26 -6.77 -1.50 -4.52
CA ILE A 26 -5.90 -0.67 -5.35
C ILE A 26 -6.77 0.21 -6.24
N GLY A 27 -6.63 1.53 -6.12
CA GLY A 27 -7.35 2.46 -6.96
C GLY A 27 -7.77 3.71 -6.23
N SER A 28 -8.62 4.47 -6.88
CA SER A 28 -9.16 5.73 -6.36
C SER A 28 -10.67 5.74 -6.47
N VAL A 29 -11.34 6.26 -5.45
CA VAL A 29 -12.79 6.46 -5.49
C VAL A 29 -13.06 7.76 -6.23
N VAL A 30 -13.87 7.67 -7.28
CA VAL A 30 -14.22 8.82 -8.12
C VAL A 30 -15.72 8.97 -8.22
N ARG A 31 -16.17 10.23 -8.38
CA ARG A 31 -17.54 10.55 -8.72
C ARG A 31 -17.54 11.81 -9.58
N ALA A 32 -17.73 11.62 -10.87
CA ALA A 32 -17.87 12.77 -11.77
C ALA A 32 -19.25 13.42 -11.57
N PRO A 33 -19.38 14.74 -11.85
CA PRO A 33 -20.68 15.40 -11.73
C PRO A 33 -21.80 14.76 -12.55
N SER A 34 -21.44 14.12 -13.67
CA SER A 34 -22.38 13.39 -14.54
C SER A 34 -22.72 12.00 -14.03
N MET A 35 -22.04 11.51 -13.00
CA MET A 35 -22.25 10.17 -12.47
C MET A 35 -23.22 10.19 -11.29
N MET A 36 -24.20 9.28 -11.32
CA MET A 36 -25.15 9.10 -10.23
C MET A 36 -24.62 8.20 -9.13
N TYR A 37 -23.43 7.61 -9.32
CA TYR A 37 -22.84 6.67 -8.38
C TYR A 37 -21.33 6.90 -8.28
N HIS A 38 -20.72 6.32 -7.25
CA HIS A 38 -19.27 6.31 -7.10
C HIS A 38 -18.67 5.16 -7.89
N GLY A 39 -17.45 5.36 -8.38
CA GLY A 39 -16.69 4.33 -9.05
C GLY A 39 -15.34 4.12 -8.38
N LEU A 40 -14.83 2.91 -8.41
CA LEU A 40 -13.44 2.61 -8.04
C LEU A 40 -12.65 2.49 -9.34
N THR A 41 -11.74 3.42 -9.56
CA THR A 41 -10.90 3.45 -10.76
C THR A 41 -9.54 2.86 -10.44
N THR A 42 -9.13 1.86 -11.21
CA THR A 42 -7.83 1.21 -11.05
C THR A 42 -7.21 0.93 -12.42
N LYS A 43 -5.90 0.75 -12.47
CA LYS A 43 -5.20 0.37 -13.70
C LYS A 43 -4.91 -1.12 -13.68
N VAL A 44 -5.29 -1.81 -14.75
CA VAL A 44 -5.02 -3.23 -14.94
C VAL A 44 -4.35 -3.37 -16.31
N ALA A 45 -3.11 -3.87 -16.31
CA ALA A 45 -2.31 -4.03 -17.52
C ALA A 45 -2.24 -2.74 -18.37
N GLY A 46 -2.08 -1.59 -17.71
CA GLY A 46 -1.97 -0.29 -18.35
C GLY A 46 -3.30 0.36 -18.75
N LYS A 47 -4.41 -0.34 -18.58
CA LYS A 47 -5.75 0.17 -18.91
C LYS A 47 -6.50 0.59 -17.66
N THR A 48 -7.21 1.72 -17.75
CA THR A 48 -8.05 2.20 -16.66
C THR A 48 -9.37 1.42 -16.65
N VAL A 49 -9.68 0.83 -15.49
CA VAL A 49 -10.93 0.08 -15.28
C VAL A 49 -11.68 0.76 -14.15
N THR A 50 -12.98 0.98 -14.33
CA THR A 50 -13.83 1.59 -13.30
C THR A 50 -14.88 0.55 -12.87
N ARG A 51 -14.98 0.33 -11.54
CA ARG A 51 -15.96 -0.57 -10.97
C ARG A 51 -17.01 0.23 -10.22
N TYR A 52 -18.26 -0.15 -10.37
CA TYR A 52 -19.38 0.46 -9.64
C TYR A 52 -19.23 0.19 -8.14
N VAL A 53 -19.42 1.23 -7.32
CA VAL A 53 -19.39 1.12 -5.86
C VAL A 53 -20.78 1.45 -5.32
N ARG A 54 -21.40 0.49 -4.65
CA ARG A 54 -22.70 0.71 -4.01
C ARG A 54 -22.59 1.81 -2.97
N LYS A 55 -23.64 2.63 -2.84
CA LYS A 55 -23.69 3.76 -1.92
C LYS A 55 -23.30 3.37 -0.50
N GLY A 56 -23.78 2.22 0.00
CA GLY A 56 -23.48 1.76 1.35
C GLY A 56 -22.05 1.25 1.55
N LEU A 57 -21.27 1.08 0.47
CA LEU A 57 -19.90 0.59 0.53
C LEU A 57 -18.86 1.68 0.31
N VAL A 58 -19.25 2.91 -0.03
CA VAL A 58 -18.33 3.98 -0.39
C VAL A 58 -17.30 4.26 0.70
N THR A 59 -17.77 4.40 1.94
CA THR A 59 -16.87 4.67 3.09
C THR A 59 -15.86 3.55 3.27
N LYS A 60 -16.31 2.29 3.20
CA LYS A 60 -15.42 1.13 3.35
C LYS A 60 -14.41 1.04 2.22
N VAL A 61 -14.85 1.29 0.98
CA VAL A 61 -13.95 1.30 -0.18
C VAL A 61 -12.89 2.38 -0.03
N LYS A 62 -13.25 3.57 0.44
CA LYS A 62 -12.29 4.65 0.71
C LYS A 62 -11.24 4.22 1.74
N ILE A 63 -11.67 3.60 2.84
CA ILE A 63 -10.75 3.10 3.87
C ILE A 63 -9.79 2.08 3.28
N MET A 64 -10.28 1.17 2.43
CA MET A 64 -9.45 0.14 1.82
C MET A 64 -8.47 0.71 0.81
N THR A 65 -8.83 1.76 0.07
CA THR A 65 -7.88 2.44 -0.83
C THR A 65 -6.82 3.22 -0.05
N GLU A 66 -7.17 3.79 1.10
CA GLU A 66 -6.21 4.44 2.00
C GLU A 66 -5.21 3.43 2.57
N ARG A 67 -5.66 2.22 2.89
CA ARG A 67 -4.76 1.13 3.32
C ARG A 67 -3.75 0.80 2.24
N HIS A 68 -4.15 0.80 0.97
CA HIS A 68 -3.23 0.58 -0.14
C HIS A 68 -2.15 1.67 -0.18
N GLN A 69 -2.52 2.94 0.00
CA GLN A 69 -1.56 4.04 0.04
C GLN A 69 -0.56 3.87 1.19
N LYS A 70 -1.06 3.48 2.36
CA LYS A 70 -0.23 3.20 3.53
C LYS A 70 0.75 2.05 3.26
N VAL A 71 0.26 0.95 2.68
CA VAL A 71 1.10 -0.21 2.33
C VAL A 71 2.17 0.17 1.31
N ARG A 72 1.83 0.98 0.31
CA ARG A 72 2.81 1.46 -0.66
C ARG A 72 3.96 2.22 0.01
N ALA A 73 3.62 3.11 0.96
CA ALA A 73 4.64 3.86 1.71
C ALA A 73 5.52 2.92 2.55
N LEU A 74 4.90 1.92 3.20
CA LEU A 74 5.63 0.93 4.00
C LEU A 74 6.55 0.08 3.14
N ILE A 75 6.10 -0.32 1.95
CA ILE A 75 6.93 -1.08 1.00
C ILE A 75 8.14 -0.26 0.55
N GLN A 76 7.97 1.04 0.31
CA GLN A 76 9.09 1.92 -0.03
C GLN A 76 10.12 1.97 1.10
N GLN A 77 9.67 2.10 2.34
CA GLN A 77 10.55 2.07 3.51
C GLN A 77 11.26 0.74 3.64
N LEU A 78 10.52 -0.36 3.45
CA LEU A 78 11.08 -1.71 3.50
C LEU A 78 12.17 -1.90 2.44
N SER A 79 11.94 -1.42 1.23
CA SER A 79 12.92 -1.49 0.15
C SER A 79 14.22 -0.78 0.53
N LYS A 80 14.14 0.40 1.15
CA LYS A 80 15.31 1.15 1.62
C LYS A 80 16.08 0.36 2.67
N ILE A 81 15.39 -0.21 3.63
CA ILE A 81 16.02 -1.03 4.69
C ILE A 81 16.69 -2.25 4.08
N ASN A 82 16.02 -2.94 3.16
CA ASN A 82 16.58 -4.10 2.48
C ASN A 82 17.85 -3.74 1.73
N TRP A 83 17.87 -2.59 1.06
CA TRP A 83 19.05 -2.11 0.35
C TRP A 83 20.23 -1.85 1.29
N GLU A 84 19.96 -1.18 2.42
CA GLU A 84 20.99 -0.92 3.43
C GLU A 84 21.54 -2.21 4.04
N LEU A 85 20.65 -3.17 4.34
CA LEU A 85 21.07 -4.48 4.86
C LEU A 85 21.96 -5.23 3.85
N LEU A 86 21.59 -5.16 2.58
CA LEU A 86 22.36 -5.80 1.52
C LEU A 86 23.77 -5.19 1.42
N LYS A 87 23.88 -3.88 1.53
CA LYS A 87 25.19 -3.22 1.54
C LYS A 87 26.03 -3.61 2.75
N LEU A 88 25.42 -3.71 3.93
CA LEU A 88 26.12 -4.12 5.15
C LEU A 88 26.63 -5.56 5.03
N GLU A 89 25.86 -6.46 4.41
CA GLU A 89 26.27 -7.83 4.18
C GLU A 89 27.47 -7.92 3.22
N SER A 90 27.53 -7.07 2.20
CA SER A 90 28.60 -7.08 1.22
C SER A 90 29.89 -6.46 1.75
N GLU A 91 29.84 -5.69 2.84
CA GLU A 91 31.01 -5.08 3.48
C GLU A 91 31.75 -6.06 4.41
N ASN A 92 31.17 -7.17 4.70
CA ASN A 92 31.79 -8.19 5.55
C ASN A 92 32.67 -9.15 4.71
#